data_8f06971bbd5cd686572fa8f2e4bf1954
#
_entry.id   8f06971bbd5cd686572fa8f2e4bf1954
#
_cell.length_a   1.000
_cell.length_b   1.000
_cell.length_c   1.000
_cell.angle_alpha   90.00
_cell.angle_beta   90.00
_cell.angle_gamma   90.00
#
_symmetry.space_group_name_H-M   'P 1'
#
loop_
_entity.id
_entity.type
_entity.pdbx_description
1 polymer ?
#
loop_
_entity_poly.entity_id
_entity_poly.type
_entity_poly.pdbx_seq_one_letter_code
_entity_poly.pdbx_strand_id
1 'polypeptide(L)'
;MKSFTGGPVAKSFNINYASLYGQVSAQRVRPSSLYAANGAADAIAGQLITDAGYDPVRVGGLDKARALEDLSWLLFAAAQDGAPVFYRFAAPGELLTRPAPAKSRNAQDFARLRARGHHPRLLGRCRHVTARRGTIS
;
A
#
# COMPACT_ATOMS: atom_id res chain seq x y z
N MET A 1 0.79 10.67 -29.17
CA MET A 1 2.22 10.41 -28.90
C MET A 1 2.92 9.66 -30.03
N LYS A 2 2.42 8.53 -30.51
CA LYS A 2 3.10 7.76 -31.58
C LYS A 2 3.38 8.58 -32.86
N SER A 3 2.51 9.54 -33.20
CA SER A 3 2.68 10.43 -34.35
C SER A 3 3.83 11.44 -34.19
N PHE A 4 4.29 11.70 -32.97
CA PHE A 4 5.39 12.64 -32.69
C PHE A 4 6.74 11.96 -32.58
N THR A 5 6.81 10.71 -32.11
CA THR A 5 8.06 10.00 -31.86
C THR A 5 8.44 9.07 -33.03
N GLY A 6 7.46 8.69 -33.86
CA GLY A 6 7.65 7.70 -34.95
C GLY A 6 8.07 6.29 -34.50
N GLY A 7 8.34 6.10 -33.21
CA GLY A 7 8.87 4.86 -32.64
C GLY A 7 7.92 4.12 -31.67
N PRO A 8 8.41 3.01 -31.09
CA PRO A 8 7.69 2.29 -30.02
C PRO A 8 7.51 3.18 -28.79
N VAL A 9 6.33 3.13 -28.18
CA VAL A 9 5.99 3.96 -27.02
C VAL A 9 5.43 3.07 -25.90
N ALA A 10 5.85 3.34 -24.67
CA ALA A 10 5.29 2.80 -23.45
C ALA A 10 4.89 3.93 -22.48
N LYS A 11 3.87 3.68 -21.68
CA LYS A 11 3.48 4.49 -20.52
C LYS A 11 3.79 3.70 -19.27
N SER A 12 4.65 4.22 -18.41
CA SER A 12 5.05 3.58 -17.14
C SER A 12 5.40 4.61 -16.07
N PHE A 13 5.59 4.17 -14.84
CA PHE A 13 6.04 4.95 -13.68
C PHE A 13 5.12 6.10 -13.22
N ASN A 14 4.01 6.38 -13.89
CA ASN A 14 3.12 7.49 -13.55
C ASN A 14 2.41 7.32 -12.19
N ILE A 15 2.32 6.09 -11.69
CA ILE A 15 1.67 5.75 -10.42
C ILE A 15 2.67 5.35 -9.32
N ASN A 16 3.97 5.46 -9.58
CA ASN A 16 5.01 5.21 -8.60
C ASN A 16 5.53 6.54 -8.05
N TYR A 17 5.49 6.71 -6.73
CA TYR A 17 5.97 7.94 -6.10
C TYR A 17 7.48 8.09 -6.25
N ALA A 18 7.94 9.17 -6.85
CA ALA A 18 9.35 9.44 -7.08
C ALA A 18 10.17 9.49 -5.78
N SER A 19 9.57 9.97 -4.69
CA SER A 19 10.19 10.01 -3.37
C SER A 19 10.50 8.63 -2.77
N LEU A 20 9.91 7.57 -3.30
CA LEU A 20 10.11 6.20 -2.83
C LEU A 20 11.17 5.42 -3.64
N TYR A 21 11.66 5.94 -4.75
CA TYR A 21 12.59 5.18 -5.61
C TYR A 21 13.85 4.71 -4.87
N GLY A 22 14.40 5.54 -4.00
CA GLY A 22 15.57 5.15 -3.19
C GLY A 22 15.29 4.06 -2.16
N GLN A 23 14.03 3.72 -1.90
CA GLN A 23 13.61 2.75 -0.89
C GLN A 23 13.13 1.41 -1.49
N VAL A 24 13.06 1.32 -2.83
CA VAL A 24 12.54 0.13 -3.53
C VAL A 24 13.34 -1.11 -3.20
N SER A 25 14.67 -1.01 -3.23
CA SER A 25 15.57 -2.14 -2.96
C SER A 25 15.53 -2.64 -1.51
N ALA A 26 15.06 -1.82 -0.58
CA ALA A 26 14.92 -2.19 0.83
C ALA A 26 13.61 -2.95 1.11
N GLN A 27 12.70 -3.03 0.14
CA GLN A 27 11.44 -3.74 0.31
C GLN A 27 11.65 -5.25 0.26
N ARG A 28 11.03 -5.98 1.19
CA ARG A 28 11.10 -7.46 1.24
C ARG A 28 10.39 -8.14 0.06
N VAL A 29 9.34 -7.50 -0.42
CA VAL A 29 8.59 -7.91 -1.62
C VAL A 29 8.69 -6.76 -2.59
N ARG A 30 9.08 -7.02 -3.83
CA ARG A 30 9.17 -6.00 -4.85
C ARG A 30 7.82 -5.32 -5.04
N PRO A 31 7.74 -3.99 -4.92
CA PRO A 31 6.51 -3.27 -5.25
C PRO A 31 6.22 -3.39 -6.75
N SER A 32 4.96 -3.29 -7.14
CA SER A 32 4.58 -3.35 -8.55
C SER A 32 4.77 -2.00 -9.24
N SER A 33 5.00 -2.06 -10.56
CA SER A 33 4.85 -0.90 -11.44
C SER A 33 4.01 -1.28 -12.65
N LEU A 34 2.85 -0.65 -12.79
CA LEU A 34 1.96 -0.90 -13.91
C LEU A 34 2.44 -0.14 -15.14
N TYR A 35 2.31 -0.78 -16.31
CA TYR A 35 2.65 -0.14 -17.56
C TYR A 35 1.75 -0.58 -18.72
N ALA A 36 1.64 0.30 -19.70
CA ALA A 36 0.96 0.06 -20.96
C ALA A 36 1.93 0.26 -22.12
N ALA A 37 2.04 -0.70 -23.02
CA ALA A 37 2.98 -0.64 -24.14
C ALA A 37 2.49 -1.40 -25.37
N ASN A 38 2.98 -1.01 -26.54
CA ASN A 38 2.72 -1.69 -27.81
C ASN A 38 4.03 -2.12 -28.49
N GLY A 39 3.99 -3.28 -29.14
CA GLY A 39 5.08 -3.80 -29.97
C GLY A 39 6.40 -3.90 -29.21
N ALA A 40 7.49 -3.45 -29.82
CA ALA A 40 8.84 -3.55 -29.28
C ALA A 40 9.05 -2.77 -27.96
N ALA A 41 8.20 -1.78 -27.64
CA ALA A 41 8.29 -1.06 -26.38
C ALA A 41 7.92 -1.91 -25.17
N ASP A 42 7.19 -2.99 -25.34
CA ASP A 42 6.71 -3.87 -24.25
C ASP A 42 7.89 -4.50 -23.49
N ALA A 43 8.76 -5.22 -24.20
CA ALA A 43 9.93 -5.86 -23.60
C ALA A 43 10.88 -4.84 -22.95
N ILE A 44 11.10 -3.70 -23.61
CA ILE A 44 11.98 -2.65 -23.09
C ILE A 44 11.42 -2.04 -21.81
N ALA A 45 10.13 -1.73 -21.78
CA ALA A 45 9.48 -1.15 -20.60
C ALA A 45 9.50 -2.13 -19.41
N GLY A 46 9.20 -3.41 -19.66
CA GLY A 46 9.28 -4.45 -18.63
C GLY A 46 10.68 -4.58 -18.05
N GLN A 47 11.71 -4.58 -18.90
CA GLN A 47 13.11 -4.64 -18.45
C GLN A 47 13.49 -3.41 -17.60
N LEU A 48 13.19 -2.20 -18.07
CA LEU A 48 13.48 -0.97 -17.32
C LEU A 48 12.81 -0.95 -15.95
N ILE A 49 11.57 -1.43 -15.85
CA ILE A 49 10.84 -1.54 -14.59
C ILE A 49 11.53 -2.54 -13.65
N THR A 50 11.97 -3.68 -14.19
CA THR A 50 12.71 -4.71 -13.43
C THR A 50 14.05 -4.17 -12.93
N ASP A 51 14.79 -3.47 -13.76
CA ASP A 51 16.09 -2.86 -13.42
C ASP A 51 15.95 -1.77 -12.34
N ALA A 52 14.82 -1.06 -12.35
CA ALA A 52 14.46 -0.12 -11.30
C ALA A 52 14.03 -0.78 -9.97
N GLY A 53 14.02 -2.13 -9.90
CA GLY A 53 13.70 -2.90 -8.71
C GLY A 53 12.23 -3.21 -8.51
N TYR A 54 11.35 -2.81 -9.42
CA TYR A 54 9.92 -3.08 -9.39
C TYR A 54 9.57 -4.40 -10.07
N ASP A 55 8.37 -4.90 -9.77
CA ASP A 55 7.75 -5.99 -10.48
C ASP A 55 6.85 -5.44 -11.60
N PRO A 56 7.16 -5.71 -12.88
CA PRO A 56 6.41 -5.16 -14.01
C PRO A 56 5.05 -5.82 -14.15
N VAL A 57 3.98 -5.02 -14.17
CA VAL A 57 2.62 -5.49 -14.39
C VAL A 57 2.05 -4.83 -15.65
N ARG A 58 1.97 -5.60 -16.74
CA ARG A 58 1.42 -5.12 -18.00
C ARG A 58 -0.10 -5.04 -17.94
N VAL A 59 -0.67 -3.86 -18.20
CA VAL A 59 -2.13 -3.65 -18.22
C VAL A 59 -2.73 -3.69 -19.63
N GLY A 60 -1.89 -3.76 -20.66
CA GLY A 60 -2.32 -3.82 -22.04
C GLY A 60 -1.57 -2.88 -22.97
N GLY A 61 -2.19 -2.53 -24.09
CA GLY A 61 -1.66 -1.56 -25.03
C GLY A 61 -1.83 -0.11 -24.59
N LEU A 62 -1.37 0.82 -25.44
CA LEU A 62 -1.46 2.28 -25.16
C LEU A 62 -2.91 2.80 -25.08
N ASP A 63 -3.90 2.03 -25.51
CA ASP A 63 -5.32 2.29 -25.25
C ASP A 63 -5.64 2.37 -23.75
N LYS A 64 -4.84 1.72 -22.91
CA LYS A 64 -4.96 1.73 -21.44
C LYS A 64 -4.21 2.89 -20.77
N ALA A 65 -3.47 3.70 -21.51
CA ALA A 65 -2.67 4.79 -20.93
C ALA A 65 -3.52 5.78 -20.14
N ARG A 66 -4.76 6.07 -20.58
CA ARG A 66 -5.70 6.93 -19.86
C ARG A 66 -6.13 6.33 -18.53
N ALA A 67 -6.41 5.03 -18.50
CA ALA A 67 -6.79 4.34 -17.26
C ALA A 67 -5.66 4.36 -16.21
N LEU A 68 -4.39 4.33 -16.63
CA LEU A 68 -3.25 4.50 -15.73
C LEU A 68 -3.20 5.92 -15.13
N GLU A 69 -3.56 6.95 -15.88
CA GLU A 69 -3.66 8.32 -15.36
C GLU A 69 -4.80 8.42 -14.33
N ASP A 70 -5.96 7.86 -14.63
CA ASP A 70 -7.11 7.89 -13.73
C ASP A 70 -6.81 7.10 -12.44
N LEU A 71 -6.09 5.97 -12.53
CA LEU A 71 -5.66 5.19 -11.37
C LEU A 71 -4.71 5.98 -10.45
N SER A 72 -3.85 6.86 -10.99
CA SER A 72 -2.95 7.66 -10.17
C SER A 72 -3.72 8.54 -9.17
N TRP A 73 -4.86 9.11 -9.57
CA TRP A 73 -5.72 9.89 -8.68
C TRP A 73 -6.31 9.06 -7.54
N LEU A 74 -6.69 7.80 -7.83
CA LEU A 74 -7.19 6.89 -6.79
C LEU A 74 -6.10 6.51 -5.80
N LEU A 75 -4.87 6.27 -6.28
CA LEU A 75 -3.75 5.96 -5.40
C LEU A 75 -3.35 7.16 -4.55
N PHE A 76 -3.37 8.37 -5.09
CA PHE A 76 -3.16 9.59 -4.30
C PHE A 76 -4.24 9.79 -3.24
N ALA A 77 -5.50 9.51 -3.56
CA ALA A 77 -6.58 9.59 -2.60
C ALA A 77 -6.51 8.49 -1.52
N ALA A 78 -6.02 7.29 -1.88
CA ALA A 78 -5.83 6.19 -0.95
C ALA A 78 -4.62 6.36 -0.02
N ALA A 79 -3.65 7.18 -0.43
CA ALA A 79 -2.53 7.57 0.42
C ALA A 79 -3.06 8.49 1.52
N GLN A 80 -3.24 7.95 2.71
CA GLN A 80 -3.73 8.72 3.85
C GLN A 80 -2.82 9.93 4.09
N ASP A 81 -3.42 11.11 4.20
CA ASP A 81 -2.73 12.40 4.42
C ASP A 81 -1.66 12.73 3.37
N GLY A 82 -1.78 12.19 2.15
CA GLY A 82 -0.81 12.41 1.08
C GLY A 82 0.52 11.70 1.26
N ALA A 83 0.63 10.78 2.23
CA ALA A 83 1.85 10.00 2.42
C ALA A 83 2.10 9.06 1.23
N PRO A 84 3.32 9.02 0.65
CA PRO A 84 3.64 8.15 -0.45
C PRO A 84 3.57 6.68 -0.02
N VAL A 85 3.00 5.82 -0.88
CA VAL A 85 2.79 4.40 -0.60
C VAL A 85 3.40 3.52 -1.70
N PHE A 86 3.87 2.34 -1.32
CA PHE A 86 4.10 1.25 -2.26
C PHE A 86 2.81 0.44 -2.43
N TYR A 87 2.60 -0.10 -3.62
CA TYR A 87 1.52 -1.03 -3.91
C TYR A 87 2.07 -2.32 -4.55
N ARG A 88 1.32 -3.42 -4.41
CA ARG A 88 1.69 -4.72 -4.97
C ARG A 88 0.46 -5.41 -5.57
N PHE A 89 0.57 -5.81 -6.82
CA PHE A 89 -0.33 -6.74 -7.48
C PHE A 89 0.31 -8.12 -7.42
N ALA A 90 -0.16 -8.96 -6.53
CA ALA A 90 0.43 -10.26 -6.26
C ALA A 90 -0.50 -11.38 -6.75
N ALA A 91 0.08 -12.48 -7.23
CA ALA A 91 -0.67 -13.69 -7.51
C ALA A 91 -1.18 -14.33 -6.19
N PRO A 92 -2.25 -15.14 -6.25
CA PRO A 92 -2.70 -15.89 -5.09
C PRO A 92 -1.56 -16.71 -4.48
N GLY A 93 -1.32 -16.54 -3.20
CA GLY A 93 -0.24 -17.20 -2.47
C GLY A 93 1.07 -16.41 -2.32
N GLU A 94 1.36 -15.43 -3.17
CA GLU A 94 2.59 -14.65 -3.08
C GLU A 94 2.67 -13.75 -1.81
N LEU A 95 1.53 -13.37 -1.25
CA LEU A 95 1.46 -12.58 -0.02
C LEU A 95 1.41 -13.46 1.25
N LEU A 96 1.38 -14.78 1.11
CA LEU A 96 1.29 -15.70 2.25
C LEU A 96 2.61 -15.88 3.00
N THR A 97 3.74 -15.44 2.49
CA THR A 97 5.01 -15.36 3.22
C THR A 97 4.96 -14.24 4.26
N ARG A 98 3.99 -14.34 5.15
CA ARG A 98 3.95 -13.54 6.36
C ARG A 98 5.10 -14.00 7.25
N PRO A 99 6.07 -13.16 7.64
CA PRO A 99 6.96 -13.50 8.71
C PRO A 99 6.10 -13.82 9.93
N ALA A 100 6.50 -14.86 10.68
CA ALA A 100 5.88 -15.10 11.98
C ALA A 100 5.78 -13.74 12.70
N PRO A 101 4.64 -13.40 13.31
CA PRO A 101 4.48 -12.14 14.00
C PRO A 101 5.66 -12.02 14.97
N ALA A 102 6.43 -10.94 14.84
CA ALA A 102 7.48 -10.64 15.81
C ALA A 102 6.80 -10.77 17.16
N LYS A 103 7.32 -11.65 18.03
CA LYS A 103 6.77 -11.88 19.38
C LYS A 103 6.58 -10.49 19.96
N SER A 104 5.32 -10.06 20.11
CA SER A 104 4.99 -8.75 20.60
C SER A 104 5.70 -8.59 21.94
N ARG A 105 6.56 -7.59 22.07
CA ARG A 105 7.21 -7.27 23.37
C ARG A 105 6.14 -7.13 24.45
N ASN A 106 4.95 -6.66 24.08
CA ASN A 106 3.81 -6.52 24.97
C ASN A 106 3.31 -7.85 25.57
N ALA A 107 3.39 -8.99 24.84
CA ALA A 107 2.97 -10.28 25.39
C ALA A 107 3.93 -10.77 26.49
N GLN A 108 5.23 -10.47 26.38
CA GLN A 108 6.21 -10.82 27.42
C GLN A 108 6.11 -9.89 28.63
N ASP A 109 5.79 -8.61 28.42
CA ASP A 109 5.60 -7.66 29.52
C ASP A 109 4.29 -7.95 30.28
N PHE A 110 3.22 -8.35 29.62
CA PHE A 110 1.98 -8.81 30.28
C PHE A 110 2.19 -10.10 31.10
N ALA A 111 2.98 -11.04 30.58
CA ALA A 111 3.33 -12.26 31.32
C ALA A 111 4.18 -11.95 32.58
N ARG A 112 5.11 -11.02 32.48
CA ARG A 112 5.95 -10.56 33.60
C ARG A 112 5.15 -9.79 34.66
N LEU A 113 4.18 -8.98 34.25
CA LEU A 113 3.28 -8.25 35.15
C LEU A 113 2.35 -9.20 35.91
N ARG A 114 1.83 -10.23 35.27
CA ARG A 114 1.05 -11.29 35.95
C ARG A 114 1.89 -12.09 36.97
N ALA A 115 3.13 -12.39 36.63
CA ALA A 115 4.03 -13.12 37.53
C ALA A 115 4.45 -12.31 38.77
N ARG A 116 4.33 -10.99 38.74
CA ARG A 116 4.62 -10.08 39.86
C ARG A 116 3.41 -9.78 40.76
N GLY A 117 2.29 -10.46 40.62
CA GLY A 117 1.14 -10.36 41.53
C GLY A 117 0.41 -9.00 41.52
N HIS A 118 0.63 -8.16 40.52
CA HIS A 118 -0.11 -6.89 40.40
C HIS A 118 -1.49 -7.16 39.79
N HIS A 119 -2.48 -7.40 40.66
CA HIS A 119 -3.89 -7.36 40.26
C HIS A 119 -4.31 -5.90 40.06
N PRO A 120 -4.76 -5.47 38.86
CA PRO A 120 -5.40 -4.18 38.71
C PRO A 120 -6.73 -4.23 39.45
N ARG A 121 -6.85 -3.51 40.55
CA ARG A 121 -8.15 -3.24 41.19
C ARG A 121 -8.98 -2.42 40.20
N LEU A 122 -9.94 -3.05 39.60
CA LEU A 122 -11.03 -2.39 38.86
C LEU A 122 -11.88 -1.60 39.88
N LEU A 123 -11.53 -0.33 40.10
CA LEU A 123 -12.40 0.60 40.77
C LEU A 123 -13.54 1.01 39.81
N GLY A 124 -14.59 0.17 39.80
CA GLY A 124 -15.87 0.50 39.20
C GLY A 124 -16.55 1.58 40.01
N ARG A 125 -16.66 2.78 39.49
CA ARG A 125 -17.68 3.75 39.88
C ARG A 125 -18.57 4.00 38.67
N CYS A 126 -19.61 3.20 38.51
CA CYS A 126 -20.78 3.59 37.73
C CYS A 126 -21.46 4.74 38.46
N ARG A 127 -21.34 5.97 37.94
CA ARG A 127 -22.25 7.05 38.31
C ARG A 127 -23.53 6.89 37.50
N HIS A 128 -24.62 6.59 38.19
CA HIS A 128 -25.98 6.70 37.67
C HIS A 128 -26.22 8.15 37.21
N VAL A 129 -26.45 8.32 35.91
CA VAL A 129 -27.03 9.56 35.38
C VAL A 129 -28.55 9.38 35.37
N THR A 130 -29.24 10.00 36.32
CA THR A 130 -30.69 10.12 36.34
C THR A 130 -31.10 11.13 35.25
N ALA A 131 -31.80 10.67 34.23
CA ALA A 131 -32.45 11.51 33.26
C ALA A 131 -33.67 12.21 33.89
N ARG A 132 -33.63 13.53 34.03
CA ARG A 132 -34.81 14.37 34.34
C ARG A 132 -35.62 14.55 33.04
N ARG A 133 -36.86 14.01 33.07
CA ARG A 133 -37.92 14.38 32.11
C ARG A 133 -38.35 15.82 32.37
N GLY A 134 -38.12 16.70 31.40
CA GLY A 134 -38.76 18.02 31.37
C GLY A 134 -40.10 17.95 30.68
N THR A 135 -41.16 18.27 31.43
CA THR A 135 -42.52 18.48 30.93
C THR A 135 -42.60 19.83 30.26
N ILE A 136 -43.16 19.87 29.06
CA ILE A 136 -43.49 21.10 28.33
C ILE A 136 -44.98 21.37 28.53
N SER A 137 -45.29 22.54 29.01
CA SER A 137 -46.59 23.21 28.87
C SER A 137 -46.46 24.29 27.85
#